data_7af04fea20217aee07dc15f6f5459f80
#
_entry.id   7af04fea20217aee07dc15f6f5459f80
#
_cell.length_a   1.000
_cell.length_b   1.000
_cell.length_c   1.000
_cell.angle_alpha   90.00
_cell.angle_beta   90.00
_cell.angle_gamma   90.00
#
_symmetry.space_group_name_H-M   'P 1'
#
loop_
_entity.id
_entity.type
_entity.pdbx_description
1 polymer ?
#
loop_
_entity_poly.entity_id
_entity_poly.type
_entity_poly.pdbx_seq_one_letter_code
_entity_poly.pdbx_strand_id
1 'polypeptide(L)'
;YLRQQYKDKLIQALNPDGDTMNFTRYEGKGIEVREMIDLCETMPFFAEIRVILVENSGFFKNKCEELADYMKSLPDYIRMVFVEEEVDKRSRMYKAVKACGRITEFARQDEKSLMRWAAGILGREGRKIRTSDMELFLTKTGTDMGNIRMELEKLITYTQGRDIVTAEDIEAVCTTQTANKIFDMVRAVTERNQKRALELYYDLLTLKEPPMRILFLLAKQFHQLFLAKKMSEEGVAQPEIASRLGVPSFVARNISACARSYSAAELQKAEEDFVEAEEAVKTGRLQDVLSVELLIVDRKSTRLN
;
A
#
# COMPACT_ATOMS: atom_id res chain seq x y z
N TYR A 1 6.13 3.53 5.38
CA TYR A 1 6.06 3.32 6.83
C TYR A 1 7.42 2.94 7.43
N LEU A 2 8.03 1.79 7.09
CA LEU A 2 9.32 1.35 7.66
C LEU A 2 10.44 2.34 7.41
N ARG A 3 10.54 2.89 6.19
CA ARG A 3 11.51 3.90 5.82
C ARG A 3 11.40 5.13 6.72
N GLN A 4 10.16 5.61 6.95
CA GLN A 4 9.90 6.75 7.84
C GLN A 4 10.29 6.45 9.28
N GLN A 5 9.84 5.31 9.82
CA GLN A 5 10.20 4.92 11.19
C GLN A 5 11.71 4.75 11.39
N TYR A 6 12.39 4.19 10.38
CA TYR A 6 13.85 4.04 10.46
C TYR A 6 14.55 5.39 10.40
N LYS A 7 14.09 6.29 9.52
CA LYS A 7 14.57 7.66 9.45
C LYS A 7 14.42 8.37 10.81
N ASP A 8 13.21 8.34 11.38
CA ASP A 8 12.91 9.03 12.63
C ASP A 8 13.81 8.53 13.78
N LYS A 9 13.99 7.21 13.89
CA LYS A 9 14.92 6.62 14.89
C LYS A 9 16.37 7.00 14.62
N LEU A 10 16.80 7.03 13.36
CA LEU A 10 18.16 7.40 13.00
C LEU A 10 18.43 8.87 13.34
N ILE A 11 17.49 9.76 12.98
CA ILE A 11 17.62 11.20 13.30
C ILE A 11 17.61 11.40 14.84
N GLN A 12 16.73 10.71 15.56
CA GLN A 12 16.72 10.79 17.02
C GLN A 12 18.05 10.30 17.65
N ALA A 13 18.67 9.28 17.06
CA ALA A 13 19.98 8.80 17.53
C ALA A 13 21.13 9.76 17.18
N LEU A 14 21.06 10.44 16.04
CA LEU A 14 22.07 11.41 15.60
C LEU A 14 21.90 12.80 16.24
N ASN A 15 20.67 13.15 16.63
CA ASN A 15 20.32 14.43 17.23
C ASN A 15 19.37 14.21 18.43
N PRO A 16 19.86 13.59 19.53
CA PRO A 16 19.03 13.20 20.67
C PRO A 16 18.44 14.41 21.41
N ASP A 17 19.15 15.52 21.44
CA ASP A 17 18.77 16.73 22.17
C ASP A 17 17.89 17.68 21.34
N GLY A 18 17.62 17.35 20.08
CA GLY A 18 16.82 18.18 19.18
C GLY A 18 17.54 19.48 18.78
N ASP A 19 18.87 19.47 18.69
CA ASP A 19 19.66 20.63 18.28
C ASP A 19 19.24 21.10 16.89
N THR A 20 18.76 22.33 16.79
CA THR A 20 18.33 22.97 15.55
C THR A 20 19.43 23.75 14.86
N MET A 21 20.52 24.08 15.55
CA MET A 21 21.66 24.82 14.99
C MET A 21 22.53 23.94 14.09
N ASN A 22 22.65 22.66 14.43
CA ASN A 22 23.45 21.70 13.71
C ASN A 22 22.61 20.64 12.97
N PHE A 23 21.31 20.86 12.85
CA PHE A 23 20.38 20.03 12.08
C PHE A 23 19.74 20.82 10.94
N THR A 24 19.93 20.36 9.71
CA THR A 24 19.30 20.98 8.54
C THR A 24 18.54 19.93 7.73
N ARG A 25 17.32 20.28 7.30
CA ARG A 25 16.47 19.43 6.47
C ARG A 25 16.26 20.08 5.11
N TYR A 26 16.52 19.31 4.08
CA TYR A 26 16.20 19.64 2.70
C TYR A 26 15.13 18.67 2.18
N GLU A 27 14.16 19.16 1.41
CA GLU A 27 13.09 18.34 0.87
C GLU A 27 12.73 18.76 -0.56
N GLY A 28 12.54 17.77 -1.45
CA GLY A 28 12.10 17.98 -2.83
C GLY A 28 13.23 18.20 -3.83
N LYS A 29 12.84 18.44 -5.10
CA LYS A 29 13.77 18.45 -6.24
C LYS A 29 14.48 19.79 -6.49
N GLY A 30 14.12 20.82 -5.76
CA GLY A 30 14.69 22.19 -5.95
C GLY A 30 15.85 22.52 -5.01
N ILE A 31 16.56 21.51 -4.52
CA ILE A 31 17.67 21.71 -3.58
C ILE A 31 18.91 22.21 -4.35
N GLU A 32 19.42 23.37 -3.94
CA GLU A 32 20.66 23.93 -4.46
C GLU A 32 21.85 23.19 -3.87
N VAL A 33 22.52 22.39 -4.72
CA VAL A 33 23.60 21.49 -4.28
C VAL A 33 24.79 22.28 -3.71
N ARG A 34 25.12 23.45 -4.30
CA ARG A 34 26.23 24.29 -3.83
C ARG A 34 25.99 24.82 -2.42
N GLU A 35 24.81 25.36 -2.15
CA GLU A 35 24.46 25.86 -0.80
C GLU A 35 24.55 24.73 0.24
N MET A 36 24.15 23.52 -0.15
CA MET A 36 24.25 22.36 0.74
C MET A 36 25.73 21.97 1.00
N ILE A 37 26.58 22.03 -0.04
CA ILE A 37 28.02 21.78 0.10
C ILE A 37 28.67 22.87 0.98
N ASP A 38 28.37 24.14 0.73
CA ASP A 38 28.88 25.26 1.53
C ASP A 38 28.49 25.11 3.01
N LEU A 39 27.28 24.63 3.29
CA LEU A 39 26.86 24.29 4.64
C LEU A 39 27.69 23.15 5.24
N CYS A 40 28.01 22.14 4.46
CA CYS A 40 28.84 21.00 4.91
C CYS A 40 30.28 21.45 5.25
N GLU A 41 30.83 22.45 4.56
CA GLU A 41 32.16 22.98 4.84
C GLU A 41 32.20 23.88 6.11
N THR A 42 31.03 24.23 6.64
CA THR A 42 30.93 25.02 7.87
C THR A 42 31.00 24.11 9.09
N MET A 43 31.92 24.36 10.00
CA MET A 43 32.02 23.57 11.26
C MET A 43 30.75 23.63 12.09
N PRO A 44 30.42 22.53 12.80
CA PRO A 44 29.28 22.51 13.73
C PRO A 44 29.43 23.59 14.81
N PHE A 45 28.30 24.18 15.19
CA PHE A 45 28.26 25.21 16.25
C PHE A 45 28.14 24.55 17.64
N PHE A 46 29.20 24.61 18.42
CA PHE A 46 29.31 24.00 19.76
C PHE A 46 28.86 22.51 19.83
N ALA A 47 29.03 21.75 18.75
CA ALA A 47 28.71 20.32 18.67
C ALA A 47 29.81 19.55 17.94
N GLU A 48 29.81 18.23 18.12
CA GLU A 48 30.78 17.34 17.44
C GLU A 48 30.38 17.03 16.02
N ILE A 49 29.07 17.02 15.72
CA ILE A 49 28.53 16.64 14.41
C ILE A 49 27.47 17.63 13.94
N ARG A 50 27.36 17.74 12.62
CA ARG A 50 26.20 18.35 11.92
C ARG A 50 25.45 17.29 11.15
N VAL A 51 24.13 17.29 11.30
CA VAL A 51 23.23 16.34 10.64
C VAL A 51 22.48 17.04 9.51
N ILE A 52 22.58 16.49 8.30
CA ILE A 52 21.86 16.97 7.12
C ILE A 52 20.94 15.87 6.63
N LEU A 53 19.63 16.12 6.72
CA LEU A 53 18.59 15.23 6.22
C LEU A 53 18.12 15.72 4.85
N VAL A 54 18.20 14.85 3.85
CA VAL A 54 17.79 15.13 2.47
C VAL A 54 16.69 14.15 2.06
N GLU A 55 15.50 14.65 1.76
CA GLU A 55 14.33 13.82 1.45
C GLU A 55 13.80 14.11 0.04
N ASN A 56 13.54 13.05 -0.73
CA ASN A 56 12.91 13.10 -2.06
C ASN A 56 13.61 14.08 -3.04
N SER A 57 14.91 14.20 -2.93
CA SER A 57 15.72 15.13 -3.73
C SER A 57 15.78 14.77 -5.21
N GLY A 58 15.66 13.48 -5.53
CA GLY A 58 15.86 12.96 -6.86
C GLY A 58 17.33 12.85 -7.29
N PHE A 59 18.29 13.12 -6.42
CA PHE A 59 19.75 13.04 -6.72
C PHE A 59 20.21 11.64 -7.14
N PHE A 60 19.47 10.61 -6.74
CA PHE A 60 19.78 9.22 -7.09
C PHE A 60 19.12 8.76 -8.40
N LYS A 61 18.24 9.59 -8.98
CA LYS A 61 17.58 9.34 -10.27
C LYS A 61 18.16 10.24 -11.37
N ASN A 62 18.37 11.51 -11.05
CA ASN A 62 18.91 12.51 -11.93
C ASN A 62 20.45 12.60 -11.80
N LYS A 63 21.09 13.20 -12.79
CA LYS A 63 22.53 13.46 -12.69
C LYS A 63 22.80 14.50 -11.61
N CYS A 64 23.62 14.14 -10.64
CA CYS A 64 24.11 15.01 -9.57
C CYS A 64 25.60 14.71 -9.36
N GLU A 65 26.43 15.17 -10.31
CA GLU A 65 27.84 14.80 -10.34
C GLU A 65 28.66 15.55 -9.28
N GLU A 66 28.36 16.82 -9.08
CA GLU A 66 28.99 17.69 -8.08
C GLU A 66 28.90 17.11 -6.67
N LEU A 67 27.67 16.75 -6.23
CA LEU A 67 27.48 16.14 -4.92
C LEU A 67 28.12 14.75 -4.84
N ALA A 68 28.02 13.94 -5.90
CA ALA A 68 28.62 12.61 -5.91
C ALA A 68 30.14 12.64 -5.79
N ASP A 69 30.81 13.66 -6.35
CA ASP A 69 32.24 13.85 -6.17
C ASP A 69 32.57 14.39 -4.77
N TYR A 70 31.76 15.31 -4.26
CA TYR A 70 31.94 15.84 -2.91
C TYR A 70 31.79 14.76 -1.81
N MET A 71 30.92 13.76 -2.00
CA MET A 71 30.77 12.64 -1.05
C MET A 71 32.08 11.89 -0.76
N LYS A 72 33.08 12.00 -1.62
CA LYS A 72 34.41 11.36 -1.42
C LYS A 72 35.31 12.12 -0.41
N SER A 73 35.02 13.39 -0.20
CA SER A 73 35.74 14.29 0.68
C SER A 73 34.86 14.87 1.79
N LEU A 74 33.77 14.20 2.10
CA LEU A 74 32.83 14.64 3.13
C LEU A 74 33.55 14.75 4.49
N PRO A 75 33.47 15.90 5.19
CA PRO A 75 34.12 16.08 6.47
C PRO A 75 33.60 15.10 7.54
N ASP A 76 34.47 14.66 8.43
CA ASP A 76 34.17 13.65 9.46
C ASP A 76 33.09 14.08 10.44
N TYR A 77 32.87 15.38 10.59
CA TYR A 77 31.80 15.94 11.47
C TYR A 77 30.42 15.98 10.78
N ILE A 78 30.32 15.67 9.49
CA ILE A 78 29.03 15.65 8.78
C ILE A 78 28.39 14.27 8.84
N ARG A 79 27.07 14.26 9.14
CA ARG A 79 26.20 13.08 8.99
C ARG A 79 25.11 13.39 8.00
N MET A 80 25.25 12.87 6.77
CA MET A 80 24.28 13.05 5.70
C MET A 80 23.34 11.85 5.65
N VAL A 81 22.04 12.11 5.74
CA VAL A 81 20.98 11.09 5.66
C VAL A 81 20.12 11.37 4.45
N PHE A 82 20.13 10.47 3.48
CA PHE A 82 19.27 10.55 2.30
C PHE A 82 18.08 9.62 2.45
N VAL A 83 16.89 10.11 2.15
CA VAL A 83 15.63 9.34 2.19
C VAL A 83 14.92 9.50 0.85
N GLU A 84 15.03 8.50 -0.01
CA GLU A 84 14.55 8.56 -1.39
C GLU A 84 13.48 7.50 -1.68
N GLU A 85 12.55 7.80 -2.57
CA GLU A 85 11.56 6.83 -3.07
C GLU A 85 12.05 6.07 -4.30
N GLU A 86 12.73 6.78 -5.18
CA GLU A 86 13.25 6.24 -6.44
C GLU A 86 14.75 6.38 -6.50
N VAL A 87 15.44 5.26 -6.70
CA VAL A 87 16.90 5.20 -6.74
C VAL A 87 17.35 4.38 -7.95
N ASP A 88 18.16 4.98 -8.83
CA ASP A 88 18.91 4.22 -9.85
C ASP A 88 20.23 3.75 -9.23
N LYS A 89 20.34 2.44 -9.01
CA LYS A 89 21.54 1.79 -8.45
C LYS A 89 22.79 1.93 -9.35
N ARG A 90 22.61 2.38 -10.59
CA ARG A 90 23.71 2.65 -11.56
C ARG A 90 24.23 4.08 -11.45
N SER A 91 23.48 4.99 -10.82
CA SER A 91 23.86 6.40 -10.72
C SER A 91 25.20 6.59 -10.00
N ARG A 92 25.91 7.70 -10.33
CA ARG A 92 27.15 8.07 -9.65
C ARG A 92 26.92 8.32 -8.16
N MET A 93 25.82 8.99 -7.83
CA MET A 93 25.44 9.30 -6.44
C MET A 93 25.27 8.02 -5.61
N TYR A 94 24.54 7.01 -6.14
CA TYR A 94 24.40 5.73 -5.44
C TYR A 94 25.75 5.06 -5.17
N LYS A 95 26.65 5.06 -6.17
CA LYS A 95 27.99 4.46 -6.03
C LYS A 95 28.85 5.22 -5.02
N ALA A 96 28.78 6.56 -5.02
CA ALA A 96 29.49 7.39 -4.06
C ALA A 96 29.03 7.11 -2.62
N VAL A 97 27.72 7.16 -2.37
CA VAL A 97 27.18 6.86 -1.03
C VAL A 97 27.47 5.43 -0.60
N LYS A 98 27.44 4.45 -1.52
CA LYS A 98 27.81 3.06 -1.22
C LYS A 98 29.28 2.91 -0.80
N ALA A 99 30.16 3.75 -1.32
CA ALA A 99 31.58 3.71 -1.01
C ALA A 99 31.92 4.31 0.36
N CYS A 100 31.22 5.37 0.78
CA CYS A 100 31.52 6.11 2.02
C CYS A 100 30.48 5.92 3.14
N GLY A 101 29.36 5.25 2.87
CA GLY A 101 28.25 5.16 3.81
C GLY A 101 27.51 3.82 3.77
N ARG A 102 26.32 3.81 4.39
CA ARG A 102 25.46 2.64 4.47
C ARG A 102 24.16 2.88 3.71
N ILE A 103 23.76 1.90 2.91
CA ILE A 103 22.47 1.92 2.19
C ILE A 103 21.55 0.86 2.77
N THR A 104 20.31 1.25 3.05
CA THR A 104 19.25 0.35 3.50
C THR A 104 18.06 0.47 2.56
N GLU A 105 17.64 -0.65 1.99
CA GLU A 105 16.47 -0.72 1.10
C GLU A 105 15.28 -1.28 1.88
N PHE A 106 14.13 -0.59 1.78
CA PHE A 106 12.87 -1.00 2.39
C PHE A 106 11.92 -1.47 1.30
N ALA A 107 11.95 -2.74 0.97
CA ALA A 107 11.00 -3.36 0.06
C ALA A 107 9.61 -3.50 0.70
N ARG A 108 8.58 -3.66 -0.13
CA ARG A 108 7.25 -4.04 0.36
C ARG A 108 7.36 -5.38 1.09
N GLN A 109 6.73 -5.44 2.26
CA GLN A 109 6.76 -6.64 3.07
C GLN A 109 5.79 -7.68 2.49
N ASP A 110 6.21 -8.95 2.53
CA ASP A 110 5.35 -10.06 2.20
C ASP A 110 4.31 -10.32 3.31
N GLU A 111 3.29 -11.12 3.00
CA GLU A 111 2.20 -11.48 3.90
C GLU A 111 2.70 -12.05 5.23
N LYS A 112 3.65 -12.99 5.17
CA LYS A 112 4.19 -13.64 6.37
C LYS A 112 4.93 -12.65 7.28
N SER A 113 5.66 -11.73 6.69
CA SER A 113 6.36 -10.66 7.41
C SER A 113 5.38 -9.67 8.04
N LEU A 114 4.30 -9.30 7.33
CA LEU A 114 3.23 -8.45 7.86
C LEU A 114 2.51 -9.13 9.03
N MET A 115 2.13 -10.40 8.90
CA MET A 115 1.48 -11.17 9.97
C MET A 115 2.36 -11.25 11.21
N ARG A 116 3.65 -11.58 11.01
CA ARG A 116 4.63 -11.67 12.12
C ARG A 116 4.84 -10.32 12.80
N TRP A 117 4.94 -9.26 12.03
CA TRP A 117 5.10 -7.91 12.54
C TRP A 117 3.87 -7.45 13.33
N ALA A 118 2.66 -7.68 12.80
CA ALA A 118 1.40 -7.34 13.46
C ALA A 118 1.23 -8.15 14.77
N ALA A 119 1.48 -9.46 14.72
CA ALA A 119 1.46 -10.32 15.90
C ALA A 119 2.51 -9.90 16.96
N GLY A 120 3.68 -9.44 16.52
CA GLY A 120 4.71 -8.91 17.42
C GLY A 120 4.31 -7.60 18.10
N ILE A 121 3.50 -6.75 17.46
CA ILE A 121 2.93 -5.56 18.09
C ILE A 121 1.91 -5.96 19.16
N LEU A 122 0.96 -6.82 18.82
CA LEU A 122 -0.04 -7.33 19.76
C LEU A 122 0.62 -8.04 20.96
N GLY A 123 1.65 -8.85 20.70
CA GLY A 123 2.38 -9.59 21.74
C GLY A 123 3.08 -8.69 22.76
N ARG A 124 3.60 -7.53 22.33
CA ARG A 124 4.19 -6.53 23.25
C ARG A 124 3.17 -5.93 24.20
N GLU A 125 1.91 -5.89 23.78
CA GLU A 125 0.78 -5.41 24.58
C GLU A 125 0.05 -6.56 25.31
N GLY A 126 0.68 -7.75 25.39
CA GLY A 126 0.11 -8.92 26.06
C GLY A 126 -1.07 -9.57 25.31
N ARG A 127 -1.26 -9.28 24.03
CA ARG A 127 -2.38 -9.80 23.22
C ARG A 127 -1.91 -10.94 22.32
N LYS A 128 -2.79 -11.93 22.14
CA LYS A 128 -2.63 -13.04 21.20
C LYS A 128 -3.73 -12.98 20.14
N ILE A 129 -3.42 -13.48 18.96
CA ILE A 129 -4.37 -13.57 17.84
C ILE A 129 -4.16 -14.89 17.13
N ARG A 130 -5.23 -15.54 16.68
CA ARG A 130 -5.14 -16.74 15.84
C ARG A 130 -4.72 -16.39 14.42
N THR A 131 -4.11 -17.34 13.72
CA THR A 131 -3.69 -17.12 12.32
C THR A 131 -4.86 -16.76 11.41
N SER A 132 -6.02 -17.46 11.58
CA SER A 132 -7.25 -17.16 10.82
C SER A 132 -7.76 -15.73 11.05
N ASP A 133 -7.71 -15.27 12.30
CA ASP A 133 -8.19 -13.94 12.66
C ASP A 133 -7.21 -12.85 12.19
N MET A 134 -5.91 -13.15 12.16
CA MET A 134 -4.90 -12.28 11.54
C MET A 134 -5.09 -12.19 10.01
N GLU A 135 -5.42 -13.28 9.31
CA GLU A 135 -5.77 -13.25 7.89
C GLU A 135 -7.02 -12.39 7.65
N LEU A 136 -8.06 -12.52 8.48
CA LEU A 136 -9.25 -11.66 8.44
C LEU A 136 -8.88 -10.20 8.66
N PHE A 137 -8.06 -9.90 9.66
CA PHE A 137 -7.57 -8.56 9.96
C PHE A 137 -6.85 -7.94 8.74
N LEU A 138 -5.90 -8.65 8.14
CA LEU A 138 -5.19 -8.17 6.94
C LEU A 138 -6.11 -8.07 5.72
N THR A 139 -7.13 -8.91 5.62
CA THR A 139 -8.16 -8.79 4.58
C THR A 139 -8.92 -7.47 4.70
N LYS A 140 -9.26 -7.04 5.92
CA LYS A 140 -9.98 -5.78 6.15
C LYS A 140 -9.10 -4.55 6.01
N THR A 141 -7.89 -4.60 6.57
CA THR A 141 -6.99 -3.45 6.67
C THR A 141 -6.09 -3.27 5.44
N GLY A 142 -5.94 -4.32 4.62
CA GLY A 142 -5.00 -4.35 3.50
C GLY A 142 -3.56 -4.56 3.95
N THR A 143 -2.61 -4.22 3.06
CA THR A 143 -1.17 -4.47 3.26
C THR A 143 -0.36 -3.21 3.54
N ASP A 144 -1.00 -2.06 3.68
CA ASP A 144 -0.33 -0.83 4.09
C ASP A 144 0.01 -0.86 5.58
N MET A 145 1.31 -0.80 5.90
CA MET A 145 1.78 -0.93 7.29
C MET A 145 1.34 0.23 8.19
N GLY A 146 1.14 1.43 7.63
CA GLY A 146 0.62 2.57 8.37
C GLY A 146 -0.82 2.35 8.81
N ASN A 147 -1.64 1.90 7.86
CA ASN A 147 -3.03 1.55 8.15
C ASN A 147 -3.13 0.36 9.12
N ILE A 148 -2.35 -0.70 8.90
CA ILE A 148 -2.29 -1.84 9.83
C ILE A 148 -1.95 -1.37 11.24
N ARG A 149 -0.98 -0.45 11.39
CA ARG A 149 -0.59 0.07 12.71
C ARG A 149 -1.74 0.80 13.40
N MET A 150 -2.42 1.69 12.70
CA MET A 150 -3.59 2.41 13.23
C MET A 150 -4.71 1.46 13.67
N GLU A 151 -5.02 0.47 12.83
CA GLU A 151 -6.06 -0.51 13.14
C GLU A 151 -5.68 -1.41 14.33
N LEU A 152 -4.39 -1.78 14.46
CA LEU A 152 -3.88 -2.51 15.63
C LEU A 152 -4.01 -1.69 16.91
N GLU A 153 -3.73 -0.39 16.89
CA GLU A 153 -3.89 0.48 18.05
C GLU A 153 -5.35 0.54 18.52
N LYS A 154 -6.30 0.61 17.60
CA LYS A 154 -7.73 0.51 17.92
C LYS A 154 -8.09 -0.84 18.57
N LEU A 155 -7.60 -1.94 17.98
CA LEU A 155 -7.82 -3.29 18.54
C LEU A 155 -7.23 -3.44 19.93
N ILE A 156 -6.00 -2.98 20.15
CA ILE A 156 -5.32 -3.01 21.46
C ILE A 156 -6.14 -2.26 22.50
N THR A 157 -6.63 -1.07 22.15
CA THR A 157 -7.46 -0.25 23.04
C THR A 157 -8.81 -0.92 23.32
N TYR A 158 -9.48 -1.42 22.30
CA TYR A 158 -10.79 -2.08 22.43
C TYR A 158 -10.74 -3.37 23.23
N THR A 159 -9.66 -4.13 23.11
CA THR A 159 -9.45 -5.39 23.83
C THR A 159 -8.74 -5.21 25.17
N GLN A 160 -8.71 -3.99 25.72
CA GLN A 160 -8.08 -3.75 27.02
C GLN A 160 -8.67 -4.66 28.12
N GLY A 161 -7.81 -5.32 28.90
CA GLY A 161 -8.21 -6.29 29.92
C GLY A 161 -8.48 -7.71 29.40
N ARG A 162 -8.27 -7.99 28.10
CA ARG A 162 -8.40 -9.32 27.50
C ARG A 162 -7.08 -9.73 26.83
N ASP A 163 -6.75 -11.02 26.84
CA ASP A 163 -5.50 -11.55 26.30
C ASP A 163 -5.61 -11.98 24.83
N ILE A 164 -6.82 -12.13 24.31
CA ILE A 164 -7.07 -12.68 22.97
C ILE A 164 -7.87 -11.68 22.15
N VAL A 165 -7.41 -11.40 20.94
CA VAL A 165 -8.15 -10.69 19.89
C VAL A 165 -8.89 -11.73 19.04
N THR A 166 -10.19 -11.53 18.86
CA THR A 166 -11.08 -12.45 18.14
C THR A 166 -11.56 -11.85 16.81
N ALA A 167 -12.18 -12.69 15.97
CA ALA A 167 -12.80 -12.24 14.72
C ALA A 167 -13.90 -11.19 14.98
N GLU A 168 -14.68 -11.35 16.04
CA GLU A 168 -15.74 -10.40 16.43
C GLU A 168 -15.17 -9.03 16.79
N ASP A 169 -14.01 -8.97 17.46
CA ASP A 169 -13.34 -7.70 17.77
C ASP A 169 -12.89 -6.99 16.49
N ILE A 170 -12.34 -7.75 15.54
CA ILE A 170 -11.90 -7.24 14.24
C ILE A 170 -13.09 -6.70 13.45
N GLU A 171 -14.21 -7.44 13.44
CA GLU A 171 -15.46 -6.99 12.78
C GLU A 171 -16.02 -5.72 13.41
N ALA A 172 -15.97 -5.60 14.72
CA ALA A 172 -16.53 -4.47 15.47
C ALA A 172 -15.71 -3.19 15.31
N VAL A 173 -14.36 -3.29 15.22
CA VAL A 173 -13.46 -2.13 15.36
C VAL A 173 -12.75 -1.76 14.08
N CYS A 174 -12.32 -2.75 13.29
CA CYS A 174 -11.49 -2.47 12.12
C CYS A 174 -12.29 -1.92 10.95
N THR A 175 -11.82 -0.81 10.43
CA THR A 175 -12.41 -0.19 9.25
C THR A 175 -12.04 -0.96 8.00
N THR A 176 -13.05 -1.40 7.24
CA THR A 176 -12.83 -2.03 5.94
C THR A 176 -12.45 -0.97 4.91
N GLN A 177 -11.30 -1.14 4.26
CA GLN A 177 -10.90 -0.24 3.17
C GLN A 177 -11.87 -0.31 1.99
N THR A 178 -11.98 0.79 1.23
CA THR A 178 -12.83 0.87 0.02
C THR A 178 -12.57 -0.28 -0.95
N ALA A 179 -11.31 -0.64 -1.20
CA ALA A 179 -10.97 -1.76 -2.08
C ALA A 179 -11.52 -3.10 -1.57
N ASN A 180 -11.57 -3.31 -0.27
CA ASN A 180 -12.12 -4.52 0.33
C ASN A 180 -13.66 -4.52 0.31
N LYS A 181 -14.30 -3.36 0.50
CA LYS A 181 -15.76 -3.23 0.28
C LYS A 181 -16.16 -3.54 -1.15
N ILE A 182 -15.32 -3.14 -2.13
CA ILE A 182 -15.51 -3.53 -3.54
C ILE A 182 -15.40 -5.05 -3.70
N PHE A 183 -14.43 -5.69 -3.05
CA PHE A 183 -14.32 -7.15 -3.10
C PHE A 183 -15.53 -7.85 -2.48
N ASP A 184 -16.02 -7.36 -1.35
CA ASP A 184 -17.25 -7.87 -0.72
C ASP A 184 -18.48 -7.68 -1.62
N MET A 185 -18.55 -6.56 -2.34
CA MET A 185 -19.60 -6.31 -3.33
C MET A 185 -19.53 -7.29 -4.50
N VAL A 186 -18.33 -7.53 -5.06
CA VAL A 186 -18.11 -8.55 -6.11
C VAL A 186 -18.51 -9.93 -5.60
N ARG A 187 -18.15 -10.27 -4.38
CA ARG A 187 -18.53 -11.54 -3.75
C ARG A 187 -20.05 -11.65 -3.60
N ALA A 188 -20.74 -10.59 -3.15
CA ALA A 188 -22.18 -10.57 -3.07
C ALA A 188 -22.85 -10.76 -4.46
N VAL A 189 -22.28 -10.16 -5.52
CA VAL A 189 -22.72 -10.40 -6.92
C VAL A 189 -22.50 -11.87 -7.30
N THR A 190 -21.34 -12.45 -6.96
CA THR A 190 -21.02 -13.86 -7.23
C THR A 190 -22.00 -14.81 -6.55
N GLU A 191 -22.38 -14.50 -5.30
CA GLU A 191 -23.34 -15.25 -4.51
C GLU A 191 -24.79 -14.97 -4.89
N ARG A 192 -25.03 -14.15 -5.94
CA ARG A 192 -26.35 -13.69 -6.41
C ARG A 192 -27.14 -12.91 -5.35
N ASN A 193 -26.46 -12.34 -4.39
CA ASN A 193 -27.06 -11.50 -3.35
C ASN A 193 -27.05 -10.03 -3.80
N GLN A 194 -27.92 -9.70 -4.75
CA GLN A 194 -28.04 -8.36 -5.32
C GLN A 194 -28.36 -7.31 -4.27
N LYS A 195 -29.23 -7.65 -3.31
CA LYS A 195 -29.58 -6.73 -2.22
C LYS A 195 -28.32 -6.30 -1.46
N ARG A 196 -27.50 -7.27 -1.07
CA ARG A 196 -26.25 -7.00 -0.37
C ARG A 196 -25.25 -6.23 -1.23
N ALA A 197 -25.16 -6.54 -2.52
CA ALA A 197 -24.27 -5.82 -3.44
C ALA A 197 -24.68 -4.35 -3.59
N LEU A 198 -25.98 -4.06 -3.72
CA LEU A 198 -26.50 -2.69 -3.78
C LEU A 198 -26.33 -1.95 -2.43
N GLU A 199 -26.57 -2.60 -1.29
CA GLU A 199 -26.30 -2.02 0.03
C GLU A 199 -24.84 -1.55 0.13
N LEU A 200 -23.88 -2.40 -0.25
CA LEU A 200 -22.46 -2.07 -0.24
C LEU A 200 -22.11 -0.93 -1.21
N TYR A 201 -22.79 -0.88 -2.36
CA TYR A 201 -22.64 0.22 -3.31
C TYR A 201 -23.12 1.55 -2.70
N TYR A 202 -24.32 1.59 -2.12
CA TYR A 202 -24.84 2.81 -1.48
C TYR A 202 -24.03 3.22 -0.25
N ASP A 203 -23.47 2.28 0.49
CA ASP A 203 -22.52 2.56 1.57
C ASP A 203 -21.28 3.30 1.05
N LEU A 204 -20.75 2.89 -0.11
CA LEU A 204 -19.62 3.56 -0.76
C LEU A 204 -19.98 4.97 -1.20
N LEU A 205 -21.17 5.18 -1.77
CA LEU A 205 -21.66 6.50 -2.15
C LEU A 205 -21.84 7.41 -0.93
N THR A 206 -22.35 6.88 0.18
CA THR A 206 -22.47 7.60 1.46
C THR A 206 -21.11 8.05 1.99
N LEU A 207 -20.06 7.27 1.75
CA LEU A 207 -18.66 7.62 2.05
C LEU A 207 -18.07 8.62 1.03
N LYS A 208 -18.88 9.14 0.11
CA LYS A 208 -18.48 10.07 -0.96
C LYS A 208 -17.46 9.49 -1.93
N GLU A 209 -17.42 8.17 -2.10
CA GLU A 209 -16.63 7.58 -3.18
C GLU A 209 -17.30 7.88 -4.52
N PRO A 210 -16.55 8.43 -5.51
CA PRO A 210 -17.12 8.75 -6.82
C PRO A 210 -17.57 7.47 -7.55
N PRO A 211 -18.78 7.43 -8.17
CA PRO A 211 -19.28 6.26 -8.88
C PRO A 211 -18.32 5.72 -9.95
N MET A 212 -17.66 6.61 -10.69
CA MET A 212 -16.66 6.21 -11.69
C MET A 212 -15.43 5.55 -11.10
N ARG A 213 -15.04 5.92 -9.87
CA ARG A 213 -13.98 5.23 -9.14
C ARG A 213 -14.41 3.83 -8.70
N ILE A 214 -15.66 3.71 -8.26
CA ILE A 214 -16.25 2.40 -7.91
C ILE A 214 -16.30 1.51 -9.15
N LEU A 215 -16.77 2.03 -10.29
CA LEU A 215 -16.79 1.34 -11.57
C LEU A 215 -15.39 0.82 -11.96
N PHE A 216 -14.39 1.67 -11.91
CA PHE A 216 -12.99 1.30 -12.19
C PHE A 216 -12.49 0.19 -11.26
N LEU A 217 -12.77 0.28 -9.97
CA LEU A 217 -12.34 -0.73 -9.00
C LEU A 217 -13.06 -2.07 -9.20
N LEU A 218 -14.36 -2.04 -9.57
CA LEU A 218 -15.12 -3.22 -9.97
C LEU A 218 -14.50 -3.87 -11.21
N ALA A 219 -14.28 -3.09 -12.28
CA ALA A 219 -13.66 -3.57 -13.50
C ALA A 219 -12.30 -4.23 -13.22
N LYS A 220 -11.45 -3.57 -12.41
CA LYS A 220 -10.16 -4.12 -11.99
C LYS A 220 -10.31 -5.45 -11.25
N GLN A 221 -11.31 -5.56 -10.37
CA GLN A 221 -11.55 -6.80 -9.61
C GLN A 221 -12.02 -7.93 -10.53
N PHE A 222 -12.91 -7.66 -11.48
CA PHE A 222 -13.34 -8.66 -12.46
C PHE A 222 -12.21 -9.08 -13.41
N HIS A 223 -11.34 -8.17 -13.78
CA HIS A 223 -10.13 -8.49 -14.53
C HIS A 223 -9.22 -9.45 -13.73
N GLN A 224 -9.04 -9.23 -12.45
CA GLN A 224 -8.30 -10.17 -11.61
C GLN A 224 -8.97 -11.55 -11.50
N LEU A 225 -10.32 -11.60 -11.45
CA LEU A 225 -11.06 -12.86 -11.49
C LEU A 225 -10.83 -13.60 -12.84
N PHE A 226 -10.88 -12.87 -13.95
CA PHE A 226 -10.64 -13.43 -15.29
C PHE A 226 -9.22 -14.01 -15.42
N LEU A 227 -8.21 -13.25 -15.02
CA LEU A 227 -6.83 -13.72 -15.03
C LEU A 227 -6.63 -14.95 -14.13
N ALA A 228 -7.18 -14.94 -12.91
CA ALA A 228 -7.10 -16.06 -11.99
C ALA A 228 -7.81 -17.30 -12.56
N LYS A 229 -8.96 -17.12 -13.21
CA LYS A 229 -9.70 -18.20 -13.88
C LYS A 229 -8.86 -18.85 -14.97
N LYS A 230 -8.32 -18.05 -15.91
CA LYS A 230 -7.47 -18.55 -16.99
C LYS A 230 -6.23 -19.28 -16.45
N MET A 231 -5.51 -18.67 -15.53
CA MET A 231 -4.34 -19.32 -14.92
C MET A 231 -4.70 -20.64 -14.21
N SER A 232 -5.86 -20.70 -13.56
CA SER A 232 -6.32 -21.94 -12.90
C SER A 232 -6.68 -23.03 -13.91
N GLU A 233 -7.28 -22.66 -15.06
CA GLU A 233 -7.57 -23.60 -16.16
C GLU A 233 -6.31 -24.11 -16.85
N GLU A 234 -5.24 -23.32 -16.87
CA GLU A 234 -3.89 -23.71 -17.35
C GLU A 234 -3.11 -24.52 -16.30
N GLY A 235 -3.67 -24.77 -15.12
CA GLY A 235 -3.03 -25.57 -14.06
C GLY A 235 -1.94 -24.82 -13.26
N VAL A 236 -1.92 -23.48 -13.33
CA VAL A 236 -0.96 -22.67 -12.58
C VAL A 236 -1.21 -22.78 -11.07
N ALA A 237 -0.14 -23.02 -10.30
CA ALA A 237 -0.23 -23.15 -8.85
C ALA A 237 -0.60 -21.84 -8.15
N GLN A 238 -1.37 -21.92 -7.04
CA GLN A 238 -1.87 -20.74 -6.30
C GLN A 238 -0.78 -19.71 -5.89
N PRO A 239 0.43 -20.11 -5.44
CA PRO A 239 1.48 -19.15 -5.13
C PRO A 239 1.95 -18.34 -6.35
N GLU A 240 1.94 -18.97 -7.52
CA GLU A 240 2.31 -18.33 -8.77
C GLU A 240 1.21 -17.39 -9.27
N ILE A 241 -0.07 -17.77 -9.11
CA ILE A 241 -1.22 -16.89 -9.37
C ILE A 241 -1.11 -15.63 -8.51
N ALA A 242 -0.81 -15.76 -7.22
CA ALA A 242 -0.62 -14.63 -6.32
C ALA A 242 0.50 -13.70 -6.79
N SER A 243 1.64 -14.27 -7.19
CA SER A 243 2.78 -13.52 -7.72
C SER A 243 2.46 -12.77 -9.02
N ARG A 244 1.79 -13.43 -9.96
CA ARG A 244 1.41 -12.82 -11.26
C ARG A 244 0.35 -11.74 -11.11
N LEU A 245 -0.61 -11.91 -10.19
CA LEU A 245 -1.61 -10.89 -9.86
C LEU A 245 -1.04 -9.73 -9.01
N GLY A 246 0.15 -9.90 -8.43
CA GLY A 246 0.78 -8.91 -7.55
C GLY A 246 0.00 -8.69 -6.24
N VAL A 247 -0.65 -9.74 -5.73
CA VAL A 247 -1.47 -9.70 -4.52
C VAL A 247 -1.00 -10.72 -3.48
N PRO A 248 -1.30 -10.51 -2.17
CA PRO A 248 -1.03 -11.51 -1.14
C PRO A 248 -1.69 -12.86 -1.42
N SER A 249 -1.10 -13.95 -0.91
CA SER A 249 -1.58 -15.32 -1.18
C SER A 249 -3.03 -15.55 -0.70
N PHE A 250 -3.43 -14.97 0.45
CA PHE A 250 -4.81 -15.06 0.92
C PHE A 250 -5.80 -14.30 0.01
N VAL A 251 -5.40 -13.15 -0.54
CA VAL A 251 -6.21 -12.41 -1.51
C VAL A 251 -6.36 -13.22 -2.80
N ALA A 252 -5.27 -13.79 -3.32
CA ALA A 252 -5.31 -14.66 -4.51
C ALA A 252 -6.22 -15.88 -4.30
N ARG A 253 -6.19 -16.50 -3.11
CA ARG A 253 -7.12 -17.60 -2.76
C ARG A 253 -8.57 -17.17 -2.83
N ASN A 254 -8.89 -16.00 -2.28
CA ASN A 254 -10.25 -15.44 -2.32
C ASN A 254 -10.69 -15.10 -3.75
N ILE A 255 -9.81 -14.48 -4.55
CA ILE A 255 -10.05 -14.20 -5.97
C ILE A 255 -10.31 -15.50 -6.73
N SER A 256 -9.46 -16.53 -6.56
CA SER A 256 -9.63 -17.82 -7.23
C SER A 256 -10.91 -18.55 -6.79
N ALA A 257 -11.29 -18.43 -5.51
CA ALA A 257 -12.54 -19.01 -5.02
C ALA A 257 -13.77 -18.34 -5.67
N CYS A 258 -13.79 -17.01 -5.76
CA CYS A 258 -14.85 -16.27 -6.47
C CYS A 258 -14.86 -16.60 -7.97
N ALA A 259 -13.70 -16.70 -8.61
CA ALA A 259 -13.58 -16.99 -10.04
C ALA A 259 -14.13 -18.37 -10.43
N ARG A 260 -14.20 -19.33 -9.50
CA ARG A 260 -14.80 -20.67 -9.77
C ARG A 260 -16.30 -20.61 -10.13
N SER A 261 -17.00 -19.59 -9.63
CA SER A 261 -18.45 -19.42 -9.89
C SER A 261 -18.77 -18.91 -11.30
N TYR A 262 -17.75 -18.53 -12.07
CA TYR A 262 -17.89 -18.01 -13.42
C TYR A 262 -17.15 -18.89 -14.43
N SER A 263 -17.66 -18.91 -15.67
CA SER A 263 -16.88 -19.34 -16.83
C SER A 263 -15.95 -18.22 -17.32
N ALA A 264 -14.92 -18.56 -18.08
CA ALA A 264 -14.03 -17.55 -18.69
C ALA A 264 -14.80 -16.60 -19.62
N ALA A 265 -15.80 -17.12 -20.36
CA ALA A 265 -16.65 -16.32 -21.25
C ALA A 265 -17.52 -15.30 -20.49
N GLU A 266 -18.09 -15.69 -19.32
CA GLU A 266 -18.86 -14.76 -18.48
C GLU A 266 -17.98 -13.64 -17.92
N LEU A 267 -16.75 -13.93 -17.53
CA LEU A 267 -15.81 -12.92 -17.04
C LEU A 267 -15.34 -11.98 -18.15
N GLN A 268 -15.10 -12.53 -19.35
CA GLN A 268 -14.77 -11.71 -20.52
C GLN A 268 -15.92 -10.78 -20.91
N LYS A 269 -17.15 -11.29 -20.95
CA LYS A 269 -18.34 -10.47 -21.20
C LYS A 269 -18.48 -9.38 -20.14
N ALA A 270 -18.19 -9.71 -18.89
CA ALA A 270 -18.16 -8.72 -17.81
C ALA A 270 -17.18 -7.56 -18.06
N GLU A 271 -15.99 -7.84 -18.60
CA GLU A 271 -15.02 -6.80 -18.95
C GLU A 271 -15.56 -5.89 -20.05
N GLU A 272 -16.19 -6.47 -21.07
CA GLU A 272 -16.83 -5.70 -22.16
C GLU A 272 -17.94 -4.79 -21.62
N ASP A 273 -18.79 -5.31 -20.72
CA ASP A 273 -19.88 -4.54 -20.09
C ASP A 273 -19.34 -3.36 -19.25
N PHE A 274 -18.20 -3.51 -18.57
CA PHE A 274 -17.56 -2.40 -17.86
C PHE A 274 -17.04 -1.31 -18.80
N VAL A 275 -16.46 -1.69 -19.94
CA VAL A 275 -15.97 -0.74 -20.95
C VAL A 275 -17.15 0.03 -21.55
N GLU A 276 -18.25 -0.67 -21.90
CA GLU A 276 -19.46 -0.05 -22.44
C GLU A 276 -20.10 0.93 -21.43
N ALA A 277 -20.18 0.53 -20.17
CA ALA A 277 -20.70 1.37 -19.10
C ALA A 277 -19.84 2.64 -18.89
N GLU A 278 -18.52 2.52 -18.92
CA GLU A 278 -17.60 3.66 -18.82
C GLU A 278 -17.78 4.62 -20.01
N GLU A 279 -17.88 4.08 -21.22
CA GLU A 279 -18.12 4.87 -22.43
C GLU A 279 -19.48 5.57 -22.38
N ALA A 280 -20.55 4.89 -21.94
CA ALA A 280 -21.87 5.45 -21.82
C ALA A 280 -21.91 6.66 -20.87
N VAL A 281 -21.18 6.58 -19.75
CA VAL A 281 -21.05 7.72 -18.81
C VAL A 281 -20.24 8.86 -19.43
N LYS A 282 -19.07 8.57 -20.01
CA LYS A 282 -18.20 9.57 -20.63
C LYS A 282 -18.86 10.32 -21.80
N THR A 283 -19.74 9.65 -22.52
CA THR A 283 -20.50 10.25 -23.64
C THR A 283 -21.83 10.88 -23.23
N GLY A 284 -22.17 10.85 -21.93
CA GLY A 284 -23.41 11.42 -21.40
C GLY A 284 -24.68 10.59 -21.71
N ARG A 285 -24.53 9.36 -22.23
CA ARG A 285 -25.66 8.47 -22.50
C ARG A 285 -26.28 7.89 -21.23
N LEU A 286 -25.52 7.83 -20.14
CA LEU A 286 -25.95 7.27 -18.87
C LEU A 286 -25.39 8.08 -17.70
N GLN A 287 -26.16 8.19 -16.61
CA GLN A 287 -25.68 8.77 -15.35
C GLN A 287 -24.73 7.78 -14.66
N ASP A 288 -23.69 8.31 -14.04
CA ASP A 288 -22.63 7.52 -13.40
C ASP A 288 -23.14 6.60 -12.29
N VAL A 289 -24.04 7.09 -11.42
CA VAL A 289 -24.67 6.27 -10.35
C VAL A 289 -25.46 5.11 -10.96
N LEU A 290 -26.32 5.41 -11.94
CA LEU A 290 -27.18 4.41 -12.59
C LEU A 290 -26.34 3.37 -13.36
N SER A 291 -25.22 3.77 -13.94
CA SER A 291 -24.32 2.87 -14.67
C SER A 291 -23.82 1.71 -13.79
N VAL A 292 -23.41 2.00 -12.57
CA VAL A 292 -22.95 0.98 -11.62
C VAL A 292 -24.10 0.12 -11.13
N GLU A 293 -25.26 0.71 -10.85
CA GLU A 293 -26.46 -0.02 -10.42
C GLU A 293 -26.88 -1.07 -11.47
N LEU A 294 -26.94 -0.67 -12.75
CA LEU A 294 -27.30 -1.57 -13.83
C LEU A 294 -26.32 -2.74 -13.94
N LEU A 295 -25.01 -2.49 -13.85
CA LEU A 295 -24.01 -3.55 -13.86
C LEU A 295 -24.16 -4.55 -12.71
N ILE A 296 -24.60 -4.09 -11.52
CA ILE A 296 -24.86 -4.96 -10.37
C ILE A 296 -26.14 -5.81 -10.60
N VAL A 297 -27.17 -5.22 -11.23
CA VAL A 297 -28.49 -5.84 -11.42
C VAL A 297 -28.55 -6.76 -12.64
N ASP A 298 -27.99 -6.35 -13.80
CA ASP A 298 -28.10 -7.06 -15.08
C ASP A 298 -27.39 -8.41 -15.14
N ARG A 299 -26.49 -8.68 -14.23
CA ARG A 299 -25.78 -9.98 -14.16
C ARG A 299 -26.67 -11.17 -13.81
N LYS A 300 -27.97 -10.95 -13.65
CA LYS A 300 -28.98 -12.00 -13.54
C LYS A 300 -29.42 -12.53 -14.92
N SER A 301 -29.33 -11.68 -15.96
CA SER A 301 -29.95 -11.93 -17.29
C SER A 301 -29.18 -12.91 -18.17
N THR A 302 -27.88 -13.15 -17.92
CA THR A 302 -27.00 -13.91 -18.82
C THR A 302 -27.23 -15.45 -18.78
N ARG A 303 -28.23 -15.96 -18.03
CA ARG A 303 -28.59 -17.38 -17.96
C ARG A 303 -30.05 -17.68 -18.38
N LEU A 304 -30.72 -16.79 -19.08
CA LEU A 304 -32.11 -16.99 -19.53
C LEU A 304 -32.24 -17.03 -21.08
N ASN A 305 -31.15 -17.41 -21.77
CA ASN A 305 -31.25 -17.83 -23.17
C ASN A 305 -30.36 -19.06 -23.41
#